data_c70323fa58a16b127e32a60f5500c2f3
#
_entry.id   c70323fa58a16b127e32a60f5500c2f3
#
_cell.length_a   1.000
_cell.length_b   1.000
_cell.length_c   1.000
_cell.angle_alpha   90.00
_cell.angle_beta   90.00
_cell.angle_gamma   90.00
#
_symmetry.space_group_name_H-M   'P 1'
#
loop_
_entity.id
_entity.type
_entity.pdbx_description
1 polymer ?
#
loop_
_entity_poly.entity_id
_entity_poly.type
_entity_poly.pdbx_seq_one_letter_code
_entity_poly.pdbx_strand_id
1 'polypeptide(L)'
;IENIDIGGPALIRGASKNHAFVTVATEPEDLAAIREEMEANGGATTAVTRRRLAAAAYARTAAYDAAIANWFGQQLDERMPRHLAFGGKRGELLRYGENPHQAAAFYANGEQRPGVASAEIVQGKELSYNNLNDTDAAFECVAEFDQPAIAIIKHANPCGVAVGADLMDAWVKALRCDPVSAFGGIVATNRPVTAALAEELNKLFLEVVIAPSAEEDALAVLGLSLIHI
;
A
#
# COMPACT_ATOMS: atom_id res chain seq x y z
N ILE A 1 -22.87 -12.46 2.54
CA ILE A 1 -23.87 -11.98 3.54
C ILE A 1 -23.94 -12.96 4.70
N GLU A 2 -24.11 -14.23 4.47
CA GLU A 2 -24.21 -15.28 5.52
C GLU A 2 -23.06 -15.25 6.54
N ASN A 3 -21.87 -14.83 6.15
CA ASN A 3 -20.68 -14.78 7.00
C ASN A 3 -20.49 -13.45 7.71
N ILE A 4 -21.43 -12.48 7.60
CA ILE A 4 -21.34 -11.24 8.35
C ILE A 4 -21.55 -11.53 9.83
N ASP A 5 -20.53 -11.29 10.63
CA ASP A 5 -20.56 -11.49 12.08
C ASP A 5 -21.34 -10.36 12.77
N ILE A 6 -22.33 -10.72 13.54
CA ILE A 6 -23.15 -9.78 14.33
C ILE A 6 -22.74 -9.82 15.81
N GLY A 7 -22.62 -11.03 16.37
CA GLY A 7 -22.41 -11.23 17.79
C GLY A 7 -21.03 -10.79 18.26
N GLY A 8 -19.98 -11.11 17.51
CA GLY A 8 -18.61 -10.74 17.82
C GLY A 8 -18.43 -9.23 17.89
N PRO A 9 -18.77 -8.46 16.85
CA PRO A 9 -18.71 -6.99 16.91
C PRO A 9 -19.53 -6.38 18.06
N ALA A 10 -20.71 -6.91 18.34
CA ALA A 10 -21.54 -6.44 19.47
C ALA A 10 -20.85 -6.66 20.82
N LEU A 11 -20.27 -7.85 21.05
CA LEU A 11 -19.52 -8.16 22.27
C LEU A 11 -18.27 -7.32 22.41
N ILE A 12 -17.49 -7.14 21.33
CA ILE A 12 -16.29 -6.29 21.31
C ILE A 12 -16.65 -4.85 21.69
N ARG A 13 -17.70 -4.30 21.10
CA ARG A 13 -18.17 -2.92 21.42
C ARG A 13 -18.65 -2.78 22.86
N GLY A 14 -19.38 -3.78 23.38
CA GLY A 14 -19.82 -3.82 24.76
C GLY A 14 -18.64 -3.86 25.75
N ALA A 15 -17.67 -4.74 25.51
CA ALA A 15 -16.45 -4.83 26.31
C ALA A 15 -15.63 -3.52 26.25
N SER A 16 -15.45 -2.95 25.06
CA SER A 16 -14.73 -1.68 24.85
C SER A 16 -15.37 -0.52 25.60
N LYS A 17 -16.72 -0.44 25.57
CA LYS A 17 -17.47 0.57 26.35
C LYS A 17 -17.20 0.46 27.84
N ASN A 18 -16.99 -0.74 28.34
CA ASN A 18 -16.70 -1.04 29.74
C ASN A 18 -15.19 -1.14 30.05
N HIS A 19 -14.35 -0.45 29.30
CA HIS A 19 -12.87 -0.52 29.43
C HIS A 19 -12.33 -0.12 30.81
N ALA A 20 -13.14 0.57 31.65
CA ALA A 20 -12.76 0.85 33.01
C ALA A 20 -12.46 -0.45 33.81
N PHE A 21 -13.16 -1.55 33.47
CA PHE A 21 -13.10 -2.81 34.19
C PHE A 21 -12.76 -4.01 33.29
N VAL A 22 -12.91 -3.91 31.97
CA VAL A 22 -12.76 -5.01 31.03
C VAL A 22 -11.60 -4.76 30.08
N THR A 23 -10.76 -5.79 29.89
CA THR A 23 -9.72 -5.83 28.85
C THR A 23 -10.31 -6.55 27.64
N VAL A 24 -10.21 -5.93 26.46
CA VAL A 24 -10.63 -6.52 25.19
C VAL A 24 -9.43 -6.65 24.26
N ALA A 25 -9.19 -7.83 23.71
CA ALA A 25 -8.20 -8.10 22.68
C ALA A 25 -8.90 -8.39 21.36
N THR A 26 -8.43 -7.80 20.27
CA THR A 26 -8.98 -8.01 18.94
C THR A 26 -7.94 -8.53 17.94
N GLU A 27 -6.69 -8.55 18.31
CA GLU A 27 -5.60 -9.10 17.52
C GLU A 27 -4.79 -10.10 18.37
N PRO A 28 -4.19 -11.16 17.77
CA PRO A 28 -3.39 -12.14 18.50
C PRO A 28 -2.21 -11.53 19.28
N GLU A 29 -1.61 -10.47 18.74
CA GLU A 29 -0.48 -9.76 19.34
C GLU A 29 -0.85 -9.10 20.67
N ASP A 30 -2.09 -8.67 20.84
CA ASP A 30 -2.59 -8.09 22.08
C ASP A 30 -2.57 -9.11 23.24
N LEU A 31 -2.80 -10.40 22.95
CA LEU A 31 -2.84 -11.46 23.96
C LEU A 31 -1.49 -11.65 24.65
N ALA A 32 -0.39 -11.58 23.88
CA ALA A 32 0.97 -11.68 24.45
C ALA A 32 1.27 -10.50 25.39
N ALA A 33 0.95 -9.28 24.96
CA ALA A 33 1.15 -8.07 25.74
C ALA A 33 0.29 -8.06 27.03
N ILE A 34 -0.97 -8.49 26.93
CA ILE A 34 -1.89 -8.61 28.08
C ILE A 34 -1.31 -9.61 29.09
N ARG A 35 -0.85 -10.78 28.64
CA ARG A 35 -0.29 -11.81 29.52
C ARG A 35 0.94 -11.29 30.26
N GLU A 36 1.86 -10.67 29.55
CA GLU A 36 3.07 -10.11 30.13
C GLU A 36 2.76 -9.05 31.20
N GLU A 37 1.81 -8.16 30.89
CA GLU A 37 1.37 -7.12 31.84
C GLU A 37 0.69 -7.73 33.08
N MET A 38 -0.13 -8.76 32.91
CA MET A 38 -0.79 -9.45 34.03
C MET A 38 0.22 -10.17 34.93
N GLU A 39 1.24 -10.82 34.35
CA GLU A 39 2.32 -11.46 35.11
C GLU A 39 3.10 -10.42 35.94
N ALA A 40 3.35 -9.24 35.38
CA ALA A 40 4.04 -8.14 36.06
C ALA A 40 3.20 -7.44 37.13
N ASN A 41 1.86 -7.46 37.02
CA ASN A 41 0.94 -6.68 37.87
C ASN A 41 -0.01 -7.54 38.72
N GLY A 42 0.43 -8.73 39.14
CA GLY A 42 -0.35 -9.58 40.05
C GLY A 42 -1.69 -10.05 39.48
N GLY A 43 -1.74 -10.31 38.18
CA GLY A 43 -2.93 -10.84 37.48
C GLY A 43 -3.87 -9.77 36.93
N ALA A 44 -3.48 -8.50 36.93
CA ALA A 44 -4.32 -7.39 36.46
C ALA A 44 -3.69 -6.61 35.30
N THR A 45 -4.53 -6.05 34.43
CA THR A 45 -4.13 -5.07 33.41
C THR A 45 -4.29 -3.64 33.94
N THR A 46 -3.50 -2.70 33.43
CA THR A 46 -3.61 -1.28 33.79
C THR A 46 -4.78 -0.60 33.07
N ALA A 47 -5.25 0.51 33.62
CA ALA A 47 -6.28 1.33 32.96
C ALA A 47 -5.77 1.92 31.63
N VAL A 48 -4.46 2.15 31.49
CA VAL A 48 -3.84 2.64 30.24
C VAL A 48 -3.96 1.59 29.15
N THR A 49 -3.60 0.35 29.44
CA THR A 49 -3.72 -0.78 28.51
C THR A 49 -5.16 -1.02 28.11
N ARG A 50 -6.08 -1.06 29.06
CA ARG A 50 -7.53 -1.24 28.76
C ARG A 50 -8.07 -0.14 27.83
N ARG A 51 -7.68 1.12 28.05
CA ARG A 51 -8.11 2.24 27.19
C ARG A 51 -7.53 2.14 25.80
N ARG A 52 -6.23 1.80 25.67
CA ARG A 52 -5.56 1.59 24.38
C ARG A 52 -6.24 0.47 23.59
N LEU A 53 -6.50 -0.66 24.22
CA LEU A 53 -7.14 -1.82 23.59
C LEU A 53 -8.60 -1.52 23.21
N ALA A 54 -9.33 -0.78 24.02
CA ALA A 54 -10.69 -0.35 23.68
C ALA A 54 -10.72 0.55 22.44
N ALA A 55 -9.76 1.47 22.31
CA ALA A 55 -9.62 2.29 21.10
C ALA A 55 -9.32 1.42 19.85
N ALA A 56 -8.40 0.47 19.97
CA ALA A 56 -8.08 -0.49 18.91
C ALA A 56 -9.29 -1.33 18.51
N ALA A 57 -10.06 -1.82 19.49
CA ALA A 57 -11.25 -2.61 19.26
C ALA A 57 -12.37 -1.83 18.54
N TYR A 58 -12.58 -0.56 18.88
CA TYR A 58 -13.51 0.29 18.14
C TYR A 58 -13.03 0.57 16.71
N ALA A 59 -11.74 0.79 16.50
CA ALA A 59 -11.17 0.95 15.17
C ALA A 59 -11.36 -0.32 14.32
N ARG A 60 -11.14 -1.50 14.91
CA ARG A 60 -11.36 -2.80 14.26
C ARG A 60 -12.80 -2.99 13.81
N THR A 61 -13.78 -2.75 14.69
CA THR A 61 -15.20 -2.88 14.35
C THR A 61 -15.65 -1.84 13.34
N ALA A 62 -15.14 -0.61 13.41
CA ALA A 62 -15.41 0.42 12.42
C ALA A 62 -14.88 0.06 11.02
N ALA A 63 -13.67 -0.48 10.93
CA ALA A 63 -13.10 -0.95 9.65
C ALA A 63 -13.91 -2.13 9.07
N TYR A 64 -14.41 -3.03 9.93
CA TYR A 64 -15.28 -4.12 9.52
C TYR A 64 -16.62 -3.63 8.97
N ASP A 65 -17.28 -2.72 9.67
CA ASP A 65 -18.53 -2.11 9.21
C ASP A 65 -18.34 -1.31 7.91
N ALA A 66 -17.19 -0.61 7.76
CA ALA A 66 -16.85 0.10 6.53
C ALA A 66 -16.71 -0.86 5.33
N ALA A 67 -16.05 -2.01 5.53
CA ALA A 67 -15.91 -3.01 4.47
C ALA A 67 -17.28 -3.55 4.03
N ILE A 68 -18.19 -3.82 4.98
CA ILE A 68 -19.56 -4.25 4.69
C ILE A 68 -20.35 -3.17 3.93
N ALA A 69 -20.28 -1.92 4.41
CA ALA A 69 -20.98 -0.79 3.78
C ALA A 69 -20.50 -0.56 2.34
N ASN A 70 -19.20 -0.61 2.10
CA ASN A 70 -18.62 -0.44 0.77
C ASN A 70 -19.00 -1.60 -0.16
N TRP A 71 -19.02 -2.85 0.34
CA TRP A 71 -19.48 -4.00 -0.43
C TRP A 71 -20.94 -3.83 -0.89
N PHE A 72 -21.84 -3.42 0.01
CA PHE A 72 -23.23 -3.13 -0.36
C PHE A 72 -23.35 -1.99 -1.36
N GLY A 73 -22.58 -0.91 -1.19
CA GLY A 73 -22.54 0.20 -2.13
C GLY A 73 -22.18 -0.25 -3.55
N GLN A 74 -21.17 -1.12 -3.68
CA GLN A 74 -20.78 -1.71 -4.97
C GLN A 74 -21.89 -2.60 -5.56
N GLN A 75 -22.56 -3.43 -4.75
CA GLN A 75 -23.67 -4.27 -5.23
C GLN A 75 -24.87 -3.47 -5.72
N LEU A 76 -25.06 -2.27 -5.19
CA LEU A 76 -26.18 -1.37 -5.53
C LEU A 76 -25.80 -0.31 -6.58
N ASP A 77 -24.56 -0.28 -7.07
CA ASP A 77 -23.98 0.80 -7.91
C ASP A 77 -24.21 2.20 -7.29
N GLU A 78 -24.16 2.28 -5.96
CA GLU A 78 -24.35 3.54 -5.24
C GLU A 78 -23.03 4.32 -5.17
N ARG A 79 -22.85 5.25 -6.11
CA ARG A 79 -21.61 6.04 -6.23
C ARG A 79 -21.50 7.19 -5.23
N MET A 80 -22.62 7.67 -4.71
CA MET A 80 -22.69 8.82 -3.81
C MET A 80 -23.51 8.49 -2.56
N PRO A 81 -22.97 7.64 -1.65
CA PRO A 81 -23.71 7.22 -0.47
C PRO A 81 -23.95 8.38 0.48
N ARG A 82 -25.07 8.33 1.21
CA ARG A 82 -25.40 9.36 2.21
C ARG A 82 -24.34 9.45 3.33
N HIS A 83 -23.73 8.33 3.68
CA HIS A 83 -22.62 8.24 4.64
C HIS A 83 -21.48 7.50 3.99
N LEU A 84 -20.34 8.16 3.87
CA LEU A 84 -19.12 7.57 3.33
C LEU A 84 -18.30 6.96 4.46
N ALA A 85 -17.91 5.68 4.30
CA ALA A 85 -17.12 4.95 5.27
C ALA A 85 -15.76 4.54 4.66
N PHE A 86 -14.70 4.83 5.40
CA PHE A 86 -13.35 4.37 5.08
C PHE A 86 -12.86 3.43 6.18
N GLY A 87 -12.32 2.30 5.80
CA GLY A 87 -11.69 1.35 6.70
C GLY A 87 -10.44 0.76 6.06
N GLY A 88 -9.41 0.57 6.87
CA GLY A 88 -8.16 -0.03 6.40
C GLY A 88 -7.37 -0.63 7.55
N LYS A 89 -6.61 -1.68 7.25
CA LYS A 89 -5.64 -2.27 8.16
C LYS A 89 -4.27 -1.66 7.87
N ARG A 90 -3.58 -1.22 8.93
CA ARG A 90 -2.21 -0.74 8.80
C ARG A 90 -1.31 -1.89 8.37
N GLY A 91 -0.63 -1.73 7.24
CA GLY A 91 0.45 -2.60 6.76
C GLY A 91 1.77 -2.17 7.41
N GLU A 92 2.31 -1.04 6.98
CA GLU A 92 3.63 -0.58 7.39
C GLU A 92 3.62 0.80 8.03
N LEU A 93 4.54 1.02 8.97
CA LEU A 93 4.94 2.35 9.41
C LEU A 93 6.09 2.80 8.54
N LEU A 94 5.91 3.91 7.84
CA LEU A 94 6.95 4.47 6.98
C LEU A 94 7.93 5.28 7.83
N ARG A 95 9.19 5.41 7.37
CA ARG A 95 10.24 6.12 8.11
C ARG A 95 9.86 7.57 8.39
N TYR A 96 9.17 8.23 7.46
CA TYR A 96 8.63 9.60 7.56
C TYR A 96 7.58 9.80 6.47
N GLY A 97 6.86 10.92 6.50
CA GLY A 97 5.89 11.31 5.49
C GLY A 97 6.55 11.92 4.26
N GLU A 98 5.90 12.90 3.66
CA GLU A 98 6.48 13.68 2.55
C GLU A 98 7.78 14.38 2.99
N ASN A 99 7.82 14.85 4.23
CA ASN A 99 8.97 15.51 4.84
C ASN A 99 9.44 14.76 6.10
N PRO A 100 10.74 14.87 6.49
CA PRO A 100 11.32 14.10 7.59
C PRO A 100 10.68 14.28 8.96
N HIS A 101 9.99 15.39 9.20
CA HIS A 101 9.30 15.67 10.47
C HIS A 101 7.88 15.10 10.55
N GLN A 102 7.38 14.55 9.46
CA GLN A 102 6.03 14.00 9.38
C GLN A 102 6.05 12.48 9.64
N ALA A 103 5.03 11.98 10.32
CA ALA A 103 4.78 10.54 10.43
C ALA A 103 3.87 10.07 9.29
N ALA A 104 4.13 8.87 8.78
CA ALA A 104 3.28 8.24 7.78
C ALA A 104 3.14 6.73 8.03
N ALA A 105 2.05 6.18 7.55
CA ALA A 105 1.81 4.75 7.55
C ALA A 105 1.01 4.36 6.30
N PHE A 106 1.27 3.18 5.79
CA PHE A 106 0.52 2.60 4.70
C PHE A 106 -0.66 1.79 5.26
N TYR A 107 -1.87 2.01 4.72
CA TYR A 107 -3.08 1.27 5.08
C TYR A 107 -3.67 0.60 3.85
N ALA A 108 -3.95 -0.70 3.94
CA ALA A 108 -4.66 -1.44 2.93
C ALA A 108 -6.15 -1.55 3.31
N ASN A 109 -7.03 -1.30 2.35
CA ASN A 109 -8.50 -1.41 2.51
C ASN A 109 -9.05 -2.80 2.16
N GLY A 110 -8.18 -3.74 1.74
CA GLY A 110 -8.55 -5.09 1.32
C GLY A 110 -9.07 -5.19 -0.12
N GLU A 111 -9.00 -4.13 -0.88
CA GLU A 111 -9.37 -4.13 -2.29
C GLU A 111 -8.41 -5.00 -3.12
N GLN A 112 -8.98 -5.90 -3.93
CA GLN A 112 -8.21 -6.87 -4.75
C GLN A 112 -7.96 -6.32 -6.16
N ARG A 113 -7.40 -5.12 -6.23
CA ARG A 113 -7.07 -4.46 -7.49
C ARG A 113 -5.56 -4.49 -7.70
N PRO A 114 -5.03 -4.73 -8.92
CA PRO A 114 -3.63 -4.51 -9.21
C PRO A 114 -3.22 -3.07 -8.92
N GLY A 115 -2.05 -2.88 -8.33
CA GLY A 115 -1.54 -1.55 -7.98
C GLY A 115 -0.49 -1.64 -6.87
N VAL A 116 -0.02 -0.51 -6.40
CA VAL A 116 1.02 -0.42 -5.36
C VAL A 116 0.63 -1.17 -4.08
N ALA A 117 -0.67 -1.17 -3.72
CA ALA A 117 -1.16 -1.85 -2.51
C ALA A 117 -1.10 -3.38 -2.57
N SER A 118 -1.07 -3.96 -3.79
CA SER A 118 -1.01 -5.40 -4.04
C SER A 118 0.31 -5.85 -4.67
N ALA A 119 1.23 -4.92 -4.93
CA ALA A 119 2.53 -5.21 -5.52
C ALA A 119 3.44 -5.95 -4.52
N GLU A 120 4.23 -6.88 -5.03
CA GLU A 120 5.30 -7.53 -4.30
C GLU A 120 6.60 -6.75 -4.51
N ILE A 121 7.32 -6.45 -3.44
CA ILE A 121 8.67 -5.88 -3.53
C ILE A 121 9.65 -7.03 -3.75
N VAL A 122 10.11 -7.17 -4.98
CA VAL A 122 11.03 -8.25 -5.38
C VAL A 122 12.45 -7.94 -4.93
N GLN A 123 12.82 -6.65 -4.93
CA GLN A 123 14.17 -6.18 -4.62
C GLN A 123 14.16 -4.77 -4.05
N GLY A 124 15.16 -4.46 -3.23
CA GLY A 124 15.40 -3.11 -2.71
C GLY A 124 15.08 -2.99 -1.22
N LYS A 125 14.98 -1.74 -0.75
CA LYS A 125 14.66 -1.39 0.64
C LYS A 125 13.18 -1.08 0.78
N GLU A 126 12.71 -0.94 2.02
CA GLU A 126 11.38 -0.39 2.33
C GLU A 126 11.17 0.95 1.61
N LEU A 127 10.02 1.08 0.95
CA LEU A 127 9.67 2.28 0.20
C LEU A 127 9.37 3.45 1.16
N SER A 128 9.75 4.64 0.75
CA SER A 128 9.35 5.87 1.44
C SER A 128 7.93 6.27 1.05
N TYR A 129 7.34 7.22 1.78
CA TYR A 129 6.07 7.83 1.39
C TYR A 129 6.11 8.38 -0.05
N ASN A 130 7.19 9.10 -0.40
CA ASN A 130 7.34 9.65 -1.74
C ASN A 130 7.46 8.56 -2.81
N ASN A 131 8.22 7.49 -2.54
CA ASN A 131 8.29 6.35 -3.47
C ASN A 131 6.90 5.73 -3.69
N LEU A 132 6.12 5.48 -2.64
CA LEU A 132 4.77 4.91 -2.77
C LEU A 132 3.85 5.83 -3.58
N ASN A 133 3.84 7.13 -3.28
CA ASN A 133 3.01 8.11 -3.97
C ASN A 133 3.38 8.25 -5.46
N ASP A 134 4.67 8.32 -5.76
CA ASP A 134 5.15 8.44 -7.13
C ASP A 134 4.96 7.12 -7.91
N THR A 135 5.11 5.96 -7.24
CA THR A 135 4.89 4.64 -7.85
C THR A 135 3.41 4.41 -8.18
N ASP A 136 2.51 4.84 -7.29
CA ASP A 136 1.07 4.80 -7.54
C ASP A 136 0.69 5.65 -8.77
N ALA A 137 1.16 6.89 -8.82
CA ALA A 137 0.96 7.77 -9.96
C ALA A 137 1.52 7.17 -11.27
N ALA A 138 2.67 6.49 -11.20
CA ALA A 138 3.29 5.85 -12.36
C ALA A 138 2.46 4.65 -12.85
N PHE A 139 2.03 3.79 -11.93
CA PHE A 139 1.22 2.62 -12.23
C PHE A 139 -0.13 3.01 -12.83
N GLU A 140 -0.86 3.93 -12.19
CA GLU A 140 -2.16 4.41 -12.69
C GLU A 140 -2.02 5.02 -14.09
N CYS A 141 -0.95 5.77 -14.34
CA CYS A 141 -0.70 6.38 -15.64
C CYS A 141 -0.54 5.34 -16.75
N VAL A 142 0.24 4.27 -16.54
CA VAL A 142 0.43 3.25 -17.59
C VAL A 142 -0.76 2.31 -17.73
N ALA A 143 -1.59 2.18 -16.69
CA ALA A 143 -2.79 1.36 -16.71
C ALA A 143 -3.89 1.90 -17.66
N GLU A 144 -3.83 3.19 -18.02
CA GLU A 144 -4.74 3.83 -18.97
C GLU A 144 -4.48 3.42 -20.46
N PHE A 145 -3.37 2.73 -20.74
CA PHE A 145 -2.98 2.41 -22.12
C PHE A 145 -3.10 0.92 -22.44
N ASP A 146 -3.75 0.60 -23.57
CA ASP A 146 -3.82 -0.77 -24.12
C ASP A 146 -2.53 -1.19 -24.86
N GLN A 147 -1.81 -0.23 -25.43
CA GLN A 147 -0.53 -0.47 -26.12
C GLN A 147 0.63 -0.59 -25.11
N PRO A 148 1.78 -1.17 -25.50
CA PRO A 148 2.96 -1.11 -24.68
C PRO A 148 3.29 0.33 -24.30
N ALA A 149 3.30 0.62 -23.00
CA ALA A 149 3.44 1.97 -22.46
C ALA A 149 4.48 2.03 -21.35
N ILE A 150 5.16 3.17 -21.28
CA ILE A 150 6.06 3.53 -20.19
C ILE A 150 5.71 4.93 -19.68
N ALA A 151 5.65 5.07 -18.37
CA ALA A 151 5.61 6.35 -17.67
C ALA A 151 6.87 6.52 -16.81
N ILE A 152 7.46 7.69 -16.87
CA ILE A 152 8.54 8.15 -16.00
C ILE A 152 7.97 9.25 -15.14
N ILE A 153 7.87 9.00 -13.83
CA ILE A 153 7.21 9.88 -12.86
C ILE A 153 8.25 10.46 -11.90
N LYS A 154 8.08 11.71 -11.56
CA LYS A 154 8.82 12.38 -10.50
C LYS A 154 7.92 13.39 -9.79
N HIS A 155 7.85 13.29 -8.43
CA HIS A 155 6.96 14.14 -7.62
C HIS A 155 5.49 14.02 -8.05
N ALA A 156 5.03 12.77 -8.23
CA ALA A 156 3.68 12.40 -8.67
C ALA A 156 3.25 13.00 -10.02
N ASN A 157 4.19 13.51 -10.82
CA ASN A 157 3.92 14.06 -12.13
C ASN A 157 4.79 13.40 -13.21
N PRO A 158 4.25 13.19 -14.42
CA PRO A 158 5.01 12.60 -15.51
C PRO A 158 6.03 13.59 -16.08
N CYS A 159 7.31 13.22 -16.11
CA CYS A 159 8.32 13.86 -16.93
C CYS A 159 8.47 13.22 -18.32
N GLY A 160 7.94 12.00 -18.48
CA GLY A 160 7.84 11.35 -19.79
C GLY A 160 6.83 10.22 -19.79
N VAL A 161 5.92 10.22 -20.78
CA VAL A 161 4.96 9.14 -21.02
C VAL A 161 4.93 8.86 -22.51
N ALA A 162 4.98 7.59 -22.88
CA ALA A 162 4.86 7.21 -24.27
C ALA A 162 4.31 5.80 -24.44
N VAL A 163 3.64 5.61 -25.58
CA VAL A 163 3.30 4.29 -26.12
C VAL A 163 4.24 3.95 -27.29
N GLY A 164 4.52 2.68 -27.46
CA GLY A 164 5.41 2.19 -28.51
C GLY A 164 4.92 0.91 -29.18
N ALA A 165 5.65 0.50 -30.22
CA ALA A 165 5.45 -0.80 -30.83
C ALA A 165 5.78 -1.95 -29.84
N ASP A 166 6.75 -1.69 -28.97
CA ASP A 166 7.17 -2.50 -27.84
C ASP A 166 7.60 -1.59 -26.68
N LEU A 167 8.03 -2.16 -25.53
CA LEU A 167 8.48 -1.38 -24.39
C LEU A 167 9.79 -0.63 -24.65
N MET A 168 10.67 -1.14 -25.54
CA MET A 168 11.91 -0.47 -25.88
C MET A 168 11.64 0.83 -26.67
N ASP A 169 10.73 0.77 -27.65
CA ASP A 169 10.30 1.95 -28.39
C ASP A 169 9.57 2.96 -27.48
N ALA A 170 8.72 2.46 -26.56
CA ALA A 170 8.07 3.30 -25.56
C ALA A 170 9.08 3.99 -24.63
N TRP A 171 10.12 3.26 -24.16
CA TRP A 171 11.20 3.79 -23.31
C TRP A 171 11.95 4.92 -23.97
N VAL A 172 12.42 4.71 -25.19
CA VAL A 172 13.16 5.74 -25.95
C VAL A 172 12.33 7.02 -26.13
N LYS A 173 11.04 6.87 -26.42
CA LYS A 173 10.12 8.00 -26.59
C LYS A 173 9.83 8.71 -25.27
N ALA A 174 9.55 7.98 -24.20
CA ALA A 174 9.27 8.55 -22.88
C ALA A 174 10.50 9.31 -22.33
N LEU A 175 11.69 8.70 -22.39
CA LEU A 175 12.93 9.32 -21.93
C LEU A 175 13.26 10.59 -22.71
N ARG A 176 12.94 10.63 -24.00
CA ARG A 176 13.19 11.82 -24.86
C ARG A 176 12.35 13.04 -24.45
N CYS A 177 11.23 12.86 -23.72
CA CYS A 177 10.39 13.98 -23.29
C CYS A 177 11.16 14.93 -22.34
N ASP A 178 11.82 14.36 -21.33
CA ASP A 178 12.68 15.11 -20.41
C ASP A 178 13.75 14.18 -19.80
N PRO A 179 14.86 13.97 -20.47
CA PRO A 179 15.92 13.08 -19.99
C PRO A 179 16.64 13.59 -18.73
N VAL A 180 16.53 14.89 -18.44
CA VAL A 180 17.16 15.50 -17.26
C VAL A 180 16.35 15.19 -16.00
N SER A 181 15.04 15.41 -16.07
CA SER A 181 14.14 15.15 -14.93
C SER A 181 13.94 13.66 -14.67
N ALA A 182 14.16 12.78 -15.66
CA ALA A 182 14.06 11.34 -15.52
C ALA A 182 15.06 10.75 -14.50
N PHE A 183 16.18 11.44 -14.25
CA PHE A 183 17.16 11.02 -13.24
C PHE A 183 16.55 11.03 -11.82
N GLY A 184 16.62 9.90 -11.12
CA GLY A 184 16.00 9.71 -9.81
C GLY A 184 14.47 9.63 -9.86
N GLY A 185 13.90 9.32 -11.03
CA GLY A 185 12.48 9.10 -11.21
C GLY A 185 12.06 7.66 -10.95
N ILE A 186 10.76 7.43 -11.08
CA ILE A 186 10.10 6.12 -11.00
C ILE A 186 9.60 5.75 -12.38
N VAL A 187 9.83 4.50 -12.80
CA VAL A 187 9.38 3.98 -14.08
C VAL A 187 8.29 2.95 -13.88
N ALA A 188 7.17 3.12 -14.56
CA ALA A 188 6.15 2.10 -14.68
C ALA A 188 6.03 1.58 -16.11
N THR A 189 5.74 0.29 -16.25
CA THR A 189 5.42 -0.36 -17.52
C THR A 189 4.12 -1.13 -17.41
N ASN A 190 3.35 -1.25 -18.49
CA ASN A 190 2.14 -2.06 -18.54
C ASN A 190 2.34 -3.44 -19.19
N ARG A 191 3.57 -3.85 -19.39
CA ARG A 191 4.00 -5.17 -19.90
C ARG A 191 5.19 -5.67 -19.08
N PRO A 192 5.52 -6.97 -19.14
CA PRO A 192 6.66 -7.53 -18.45
C PRO A 192 7.98 -6.86 -18.84
N VAL A 193 8.84 -6.61 -17.85
CA VAL A 193 10.20 -6.08 -18.09
C VAL A 193 11.07 -7.20 -18.66
N THR A 194 11.65 -6.95 -19.84
CA THR A 194 12.63 -7.85 -20.49
C THR A 194 14.05 -7.50 -20.06
N ALA A 195 14.99 -8.44 -20.24
CA ALA A 195 16.41 -8.20 -19.98
C ALA A 195 16.95 -7.00 -20.77
N ALA A 196 16.59 -6.87 -22.05
CA ALA A 196 17.00 -5.75 -22.88
C ALA A 196 16.51 -4.39 -22.36
N LEU A 197 15.26 -4.31 -21.88
CA LEU A 197 14.76 -3.09 -21.25
C LEU A 197 15.47 -2.81 -19.93
N ALA A 198 15.71 -3.83 -19.12
CA ALA A 198 16.42 -3.71 -17.84
C ALA A 198 17.84 -3.13 -18.01
N GLU A 199 18.56 -3.53 -19.06
CA GLU A 199 19.86 -2.97 -19.42
C GLU A 199 19.79 -1.46 -19.74
N GLU A 200 18.74 -1.02 -20.43
CA GLU A 200 18.53 0.40 -20.73
C GLU A 200 18.12 1.19 -19.46
N LEU A 201 17.24 0.64 -18.63
CA LEU A 201 16.83 1.25 -17.36
C LEU A 201 18.04 1.47 -16.44
N ASN A 202 18.96 0.52 -16.37
CA ASN A 202 20.18 0.60 -15.54
C ASN A 202 21.19 1.68 -15.98
N LYS A 203 21.05 2.24 -17.19
CA LYS A 203 21.89 3.38 -17.62
C LYS A 203 21.52 4.69 -16.95
N LEU A 204 20.34 4.74 -16.34
CA LEU A 204 19.82 5.89 -15.61
C LEU A 204 19.63 5.52 -14.14
N PHE A 205 19.98 6.41 -13.22
CA PHE A 205 19.60 6.22 -11.83
C PHE A 205 18.08 6.39 -11.69
N LEU A 206 17.42 5.31 -11.26
CA LEU A 206 15.98 5.25 -10.97
C LEU A 206 15.77 4.82 -9.52
N GLU A 207 14.73 5.31 -8.87
CA GLU A 207 14.41 4.88 -7.50
C GLU A 207 13.55 3.63 -7.47
N VAL A 208 12.53 3.53 -8.33
CA VAL A 208 11.62 2.38 -8.40
C VAL A 208 11.31 2.03 -9.86
N VAL A 209 11.18 0.74 -10.12
CA VAL A 209 10.54 0.21 -11.34
C VAL A 209 9.36 -0.63 -10.94
N ILE A 210 8.17 -0.36 -11.48
CA ILE A 210 6.96 -1.17 -11.28
C ILE A 210 6.46 -1.73 -12.62
N ALA A 211 6.11 -2.99 -12.62
CA ALA A 211 5.64 -3.72 -13.80
C ALA A 211 4.69 -4.86 -13.42
N PRO A 212 3.88 -5.40 -14.35
CA PRO A 212 3.08 -6.60 -14.10
C PRO A 212 3.91 -7.83 -13.75
N SER A 213 5.13 -7.92 -14.29
CA SER A 213 6.14 -8.95 -13.99
C SER A 213 7.49 -8.55 -14.60
N ALA A 214 8.52 -9.32 -14.30
CA ALA A 214 9.84 -9.21 -14.94
C ALA A 214 10.38 -10.60 -15.26
N GLU A 215 11.13 -10.72 -16.35
CA GLU A 215 11.87 -11.94 -16.69
C GLU A 215 13.01 -12.18 -15.67
N GLU A 216 13.39 -13.45 -15.43
CA GLU A 216 14.46 -13.78 -14.49
C GLU A 216 15.79 -13.07 -14.83
N ASP A 217 16.12 -13.03 -16.12
CA ASP A 217 17.32 -12.33 -16.60
C ASP A 217 17.19 -10.80 -16.39
N ALA A 218 15.99 -10.23 -16.52
CA ALA A 218 15.74 -8.82 -16.23
C ALA A 218 15.96 -8.52 -14.74
N LEU A 219 15.48 -9.39 -13.85
CA LEU A 219 15.71 -9.25 -12.40
C LEU A 219 17.20 -9.33 -12.07
N ALA A 220 17.94 -10.24 -12.70
CA ALA A 220 19.39 -10.35 -12.51
C ALA A 220 20.12 -9.06 -12.93
N VAL A 221 19.71 -8.45 -14.04
CA VAL A 221 20.28 -7.18 -14.53
C VAL A 221 19.94 -6.03 -13.57
N LEU A 222 18.68 -5.88 -13.18
CA LEU A 222 18.23 -4.83 -12.26
C LEU A 222 18.84 -5.00 -10.86
N GLY A 223 19.12 -6.25 -10.44
CA GLY A 223 19.77 -6.60 -9.18
C GLY A 223 21.19 -6.04 -9.02
N LEU A 224 21.81 -5.58 -10.09
CA LEU A 224 23.13 -4.92 -10.06
C LEU A 224 23.01 -3.42 -9.68
N SER A 225 21.83 -2.90 -9.56
CA SER A 225 21.56 -1.49 -9.23
C SER A 225 20.86 -1.36 -7.87
N LEU A 226 20.67 -0.10 -7.40
CA LEU A 226 19.94 0.22 -6.17
C LEU A 226 18.44 0.44 -6.42
N ILE A 227 17.94 0.04 -7.58
CA ILE A 227 16.54 0.20 -7.99
C ILE A 227 15.65 -0.73 -7.14
N HIS A 228 14.53 -0.20 -6.65
CA HIS A 228 13.46 -1.00 -6.02
C HIS A 228 12.53 -1.56 -7.11
N ILE A 229 12.17 -2.83 -7.00
CA ILE A 229 11.35 -3.53 -8.01
C ILE A 229 10.16 -4.15 -7.33
#